data_4e0924cdf1aca70e582f40dd2d9c0f34
#
_entry.id   4e0924cdf1aca70e582f40dd2d9c0f34
#
_cell.length_a   1.000
_cell.length_b   1.000
_cell.length_c   1.000
_cell.angle_alpha   90.00
_cell.angle_beta   90.00
_cell.angle_gamma   90.00
#
_symmetry.space_group_name_H-M   'P 1'
#
loop_
_entity.id
_entity.type
_entity.pdbx_description
1 polymer ?
#
loop_
_entity_poly.entity_id
_entity_poly.type
_entity_poly.pdbx_seq_one_letter_code
_entity_poly.pdbx_strand_id
1 'polypeptide(L)'
;MLGAIIGDIAGSTYEVKEVNALKKNTKVSYEERVKILDKRVSLFQKDSSYTDDSVLTAAIAECILKSGDYKDYLKTFGQNEVMLGMDKYGRSRFGKGFISWLNSDTIGESYGNGCAMRISPIPMYFSELDEILNETYQATITSHNHNDAINATKAVSLAIFMAKNHCCKENIKQAIEEQCGYDLNFNLKDLQQNYKFTSKAKDSVPQAIFCFLESDDFEDAIRKAISIGGDADTIAAITGSIAENYYGIPQDVIRMVQPFIPEYIKNIITRFYLKLEFLDFLKQENIYDEKFLKYLKTRTVTTPSNTDKSWFGCFSIVDNEVLVDIKLLVPEIENKDNLLVNIHEYTHAYDLYQLLGYPYIEDKMNKEARAKEMEKKYLLRK
;
A
#
# COMPACT_ATOMS: atom_id res chain seq x y z
N MET A 1 1.39 -0.95 -3.43
CA MET A 1 1.53 0.46 -3.01
C MET A 1 2.08 1.35 -4.14
N LEU A 2 3.28 1.09 -4.66
CA LEU A 2 3.87 1.92 -5.73
C LEU A 2 3.04 1.83 -7.02
N GLY A 3 2.50 0.65 -7.35
CA GLY A 3 1.61 0.47 -8.49
C GLY A 3 0.33 1.31 -8.41
N ALA A 4 -0.24 1.49 -7.22
CA ALA A 4 -1.36 2.41 -7.02
C ALA A 4 -0.95 3.87 -7.32
N ILE A 5 0.20 4.31 -6.80
CA ILE A 5 0.73 5.67 -7.02
C ILE A 5 1.05 5.90 -8.52
N ILE A 6 1.60 4.88 -9.20
CA ILE A 6 1.86 4.94 -10.65
C ILE A 6 0.53 5.09 -11.41
N GLY A 7 -0.48 4.31 -11.06
CA GLY A 7 -1.80 4.36 -11.68
C GLY A 7 -2.46 5.73 -11.50
N ASP A 8 -2.48 6.24 -10.28
CA ASP A 8 -2.95 7.59 -9.94
C ASP A 8 -2.28 8.65 -10.83
N ILE A 9 -0.95 8.73 -10.80
CA ILE A 9 -0.20 9.74 -11.55
C ILE A 9 -0.43 9.61 -13.07
N ALA A 10 -0.45 8.38 -13.58
CA ALA A 10 -0.69 8.15 -15.01
C ALA A 10 -2.12 8.52 -15.43
N GLY A 11 -3.11 8.21 -14.58
CA GLY A 11 -4.54 8.49 -14.82
C GLY A 11 -4.94 9.95 -14.64
N SER A 12 -4.22 10.70 -13.81
CA SER A 12 -4.60 12.06 -13.35
C SER A 12 -4.97 13.05 -14.48
N THR A 13 -4.24 13.04 -15.60
CA THR A 13 -4.52 13.93 -16.74
C THR A 13 -5.77 13.51 -17.50
N TYR A 14 -6.13 12.25 -17.48
CA TYR A 14 -7.31 11.69 -18.15
C TYR A 14 -8.57 11.94 -17.33
N GLU A 15 -8.50 11.84 -15.99
CA GLU A 15 -9.57 12.26 -15.10
C GLU A 15 -9.91 13.75 -15.29
N VAL A 16 -8.88 14.62 -15.39
CA VAL A 16 -9.10 16.05 -15.67
C VAL A 16 -9.88 16.28 -16.97
N LYS A 17 -9.58 15.50 -18.02
CA LYS A 17 -10.32 15.62 -19.30
C LYS A 17 -11.76 15.20 -19.14
N GLU A 18 -12.05 14.09 -18.45
CA GLU A 18 -13.40 13.60 -18.17
C GLU A 18 -14.20 14.62 -17.35
N VAL A 19 -13.64 15.15 -16.26
CA VAL A 19 -14.29 16.17 -15.42
C VAL A 19 -14.57 17.45 -16.21
N ASN A 20 -13.64 17.88 -17.06
CA ASN A 20 -13.82 19.06 -17.90
C ASN A 20 -14.90 18.84 -18.97
N ALA A 21 -14.99 17.65 -19.56
CA ALA A 21 -16.03 17.28 -20.51
C ALA A 21 -17.40 17.31 -19.83
N LEU A 22 -17.51 16.74 -18.63
CA LEU A 22 -18.74 16.78 -17.83
C LEU A 22 -19.21 18.21 -17.53
N LYS A 23 -18.29 19.10 -17.11
CA LYS A 23 -18.62 20.51 -16.85
C LYS A 23 -19.14 21.24 -18.09
N LYS A 24 -18.71 20.83 -19.28
CA LYS A 24 -19.15 21.39 -20.57
C LYS A 24 -20.35 20.65 -21.17
N ASN A 25 -20.90 19.67 -20.45
CA ASN A 25 -21.95 18.76 -20.96
C ASN A 25 -21.54 18.08 -22.29
N THR A 26 -20.27 17.70 -22.40
CA THR A 26 -19.68 16.96 -23.52
C THR A 26 -19.14 15.62 -23.04
N LYS A 27 -18.59 14.81 -23.96
CA LYS A 27 -17.94 13.54 -23.63
C LYS A 27 -16.53 13.49 -24.25
N VAL A 28 -15.60 12.83 -23.57
CA VAL A 28 -14.34 12.42 -24.20
C VAL A 28 -14.62 11.33 -25.23
N SER A 29 -14.10 11.45 -26.44
CA SER A 29 -14.37 10.48 -27.49
C SER A 29 -13.66 9.13 -27.23
N TYR A 30 -14.22 8.08 -27.81
CA TYR A 30 -13.61 6.74 -27.78
C TYR A 30 -12.16 6.79 -28.32
N GLU A 31 -11.94 7.45 -29.46
CA GLU A 31 -10.65 7.55 -30.11
C GLU A 31 -9.61 8.28 -29.22
N GLU A 32 -10.04 9.24 -28.41
CA GLU A 32 -9.16 9.92 -27.46
C GLU A 32 -8.80 9.02 -26.28
N ARG A 33 -9.76 8.29 -25.74
CA ARG A 33 -9.55 7.36 -24.62
C ARG A 33 -8.56 6.25 -24.99
N VAL A 34 -8.74 5.61 -26.16
CA VAL A 34 -7.92 4.47 -26.55
C VAL A 34 -6.51 4.83 -27.05
N LYS A 35 -6.21 6.10 -27.27
CA LYS A 35 -4.83 6.54 -27.65
C LYS A 35 -3.77 6.08 -26.68
N ILE A 36 -4.08 5.98 -25.38
CA ILE A 36 -3.14 5.52 -24.36
C ILE A 36 -2.70 4.06 -24.55
N LEU A 37 -3.47 3.25 -25.27
CA LEU A 37 -3.11 1.85 -25.54
C LEU A 37 -1.92 1.73 -26.49
N ASP A 38 -1.63 2.77 -27.29
CA ASP A 38 -0.41 2.82 -28.12
C ASP A 38 0.80 3.06 -27.19
N LYS A 39 1.71 2.07 -27.08
CA LYS A 39 2.93 2.17 -26.26
C LYS A 39 3.89 3.31 -26.67
N ARG A 40 3.69 3.92 -27.84
CA ARG A 40 4.41 5.14 -28.24
C ARG A 40 3.91 6.39 -27.51
N VAL A 41 2.70 6.37 -26.99
CA VAL A 41 2.17 7.42 -26.10
C VAL A 41 2.79 7.23 -24.73
N SER A 42 3.47 8.27 -24.22
CA SER A 42 4.06 8.21 -22.88
C SER A 42 3.00 7.91 -21.83
N LEU A 43 3.31 6.99 -20.89
CA LEU A 43 2.42 6.66 -19.78
C LEU A 43 2.17 7.90 -18.90
N PHE A 44 3.20 8.70 -18.69
CA PHE A 44 3.13 9.96 -17.94
C PHE A 44 3.17 11.15 -18.88
N GLN A 45 2.19 12.02 -18.76
CA GLN A 45 2.13 13.28 -19.51
C GLN A 45 2.85 14.39 -18.75
N LYS A 46 3.23 15.48 -19.43
CA LYS A 46 3.87 16.66 -18.80
C LYS A 46 3.06 17.17 -17.59
N ASP A 47 1.77 17.04 -17.67
CA ASP A 47 0.82 17.52 -16.66
C ASP A 47 0.34 16.42 -15.69
N SER A 48 0.91 15.22 -15.73
CA SER A 48 0.66 14.19 -14.71
C SER A 48 1.06 14.70 -13.34
N SER A 49 0.29 14.34 -12.32
CA SER A 49 0.55 14.68 -10.92
C SER A 49 -0.13 13.67 -10.00
N TYR A 50 0.41 13.51 -8.81
CA TYR A 50 -0.25 12.74 -7.78
C TYR A 50 -1.56 13.43 -7.31
N THR A 51 -2.51 12.64 -6.84
CA THR A 51 -3.78 13.09 -6.30
C THR A 51 -3.98 12.58 -4.86
N ASP A 52 -5.21 12.62 -4.34
CA ASP A 52 -5.55 12.04 -3.05
C ASP A 52 -5.35 10.52 -3.00
N ASP A 53 -5.41 9.82 -4.12
CA ASP A 53 -5.08 8.39 -4.21
C ASP A 53 -3.68 8.11 -3.65
N SER A 54 -2.66 8.82 -4.16
CA SER A 54 -1.28 8.67 -3.69
C SER A 54 -1.09 9.12 -2.24
N VAL A 55 -1.68 10.25 -1.86
CA VAL A 55 -1.56 10.81 -0.50
C VAL A 55 -2.15 9.85 0.52
N LEU A 56 -3.36 9.35 0.27
CA LEU A 56 -4.04 8.47 1.22
C LEU A 56 -3.48 7.04 1.21
N THR A 57 -2.92 6.57 0.09
CA THR A 57 -2.13 5.33 0.04
C THR A 57 -0.89 5.45 0.93
N ALA A 58 -0.17 6.58 0.85
CA ALA A 58 0.97 6.85 1.71
C ALA A 58 0.57 6.97 3.20
N ALA A 59 -0.60 7.56 3.49
CA ALA A 59 -1.14 7.64 4.85
C ALA A 59 -1.39 6.25 5.47
N ILE A 60 -1.99 5.32 4.71
CA ILE A 60 -2.18 3.92 5.15
C ILE A 60 -0.83 3.23 5.39
N ALA A 61 0.12 3.39 4.48
CA ALA A 61 1.46 2.79 4.64
C ALA A 61 2.18 3.34 5.88
N GLU A 62 2.15 4.65 6.10
CA GLU A 62 2.78 5.27 7.28
C GLU A 62 2.09 4.84 8.58
N CYS A 63 0.75 4.73 8.57
CA CYS A 63 -0.02 4.20 9.70
C CYS A 63 0.45 2.80 10.10
N ILE A 64 0.63 1.90 9.12
CA ILE A 64 1.12 0.54 9.33
C ILE A 64 2.54 0.56 9.89
N LEU A 65 3.44 1.32 9.28
CA LEU A 65 4.83 1.45 9.73
C LEU A 65 4.97 1.93 11.17
N LYS A 66 4.05 2.80 11.61
CA LYS A 66 4.04 3.39 12.95
C LYS A 66 3.11 2.67 13.93
N SER A 67 2.42 1.61 13.49
CA SER A 67 1.38 0.92 14.29
C SER A 67 0.35 1.91 14.89
N GLY A 68 -0.07 2.87 14.06
CA GLY A 68 -0.96 3.97 14.45
C GLY A 68 -2.45 3.66 14.22
N ASP A 69 -3.28 4.69 14.38
CA ASP A 69 -4.71 4.65 14.09
C ASP A 69 -4.99 5.16 12.67
N TYR A 70 -5.75 4.40 11.88
CA TYR A 70 -6.05 4.75 10.48
C TYR A 70 -6.78 6.09 10.33
N LYS A 71 -7.71 6.41 11.24
CA LYS A 71 -8.45 7.67 11.20
C LYS A 71 -7.51 8.86 11.39
N ASP A 72 -6.60 8.76 12.35
CA ASP A 72 -5.67 9.82 12.69
C ASP A 72 -4.69 10.09 11.53
N TYR A 73 -4.14 9.02 10.92
CA TYR A 73 -3.23 9.17 9.79
C TYR A 73 -3.92 9.72 8.54
N LEU A 74 -5.11 9.21 8.20
CA LEU A 74 -5.88 9.73 7.07
C LEU A 74 -6.25 11.20 7.26
N LYS A 75 -6.63 11.61 8.48
CA LYS A 75 -6.91 13.02 8.79
C LYS A 75 -5.66 13.89 8.73
N THR A 76 -4.56 13.45 9.33
CA THR A 76 -3.29 14.20 9.34
C THR A 76 -2.78 14.44 7.92
N PHE A 77 -2.73 13.41 7.10
CA PHE A 77 -2.28 13.53 5.71
C PHE A 77 -3.25 14.39 4.88
N GLY A 78 -4.56 14.17 5.04
CA GLY A 78 -5.57 14.97 4.34
C GLY A 78 -5.52 16.44 4.72
N GLN A 79 -5.38 16.77 6.02
CA GLN A 79 -5.27 18.14 6.49
C GLN A 79 -3.98 18.82 6.00
N ASN A 80 -2.85 18.12 6.02
CA ASN A 80 -1.58 18.63 5.50
C ASN A 80 -1.69 18.99 4.01
N GLU A 81 -2.30 18.14 3.18
CA GLU A 81 -2.50 18.41 1.77
C GLU A 81 -3.49 19.57 1.52
N VAL A 82 -4.55 19.69 2.34
CA VAL A 82 -5.46 20.83 2.27
C VAL A 82 -4.72 22.15 2.59
N MET A 83 -3.79 22.13 3.55
CA MET A 83 -2.96 23.29 3.90
C MET A 83 -1.96 23.67 2.79
N LEU A 84 -1.49 22.72 1.98
CA LEU A 84 -0.67 23.00 0.80
C LEU A 84 -1.46 23.69 -0.32
N GLY A 85 -2.79 23.69 -0.22
CA GLY A 85 -3.66 24.42 -1.14
C GLY A 85 -4.11 23.62 -2.36
N MET A 86 -4.45 24.34 -3.42
CA MET A 86 -4.98 23.74 -4.65
C MET A 86 -3.86 23.13 -5.50
N ASP A 87 -4.23 22.14 -6.31
CA ASP A 87 -3.34 21.60 -7.32
C ASP A 87 -2.98 22.65 -8.39
N LYS A 88 -2.07 22.29 -9.29
CA LYS A 88 -1.65 23.18 -10.40
C LYS A 88 -2.79 23.59 -11.35
N TYR A 89 -3.95 22.96 -11.24
CA TYR A 89 -5.15 23.30 -12.01
C TYR A 89 -6.16 24.13 -11.20
N GLY A 90 -5.80 24.56 -9.99
CA GLY A 90 -6.68 25.31 -9.08
C GLY A 90 -7.80 24.50 -8.49
N ARG A 91 -7.61 23.18 -8.33
CA ARG A 91 -8.59 22.27 -7.73
C ARG A 91 -8.13 21.79 -6.37
N SER A 92 -9.07 21.52 -5.45
CA SER A 92 -8.79 20.69 -4.28
C SER A 92 -8.48 19.28 -4.73
N ARG A 93 -7.44 18.66 -4.15
CA ARG A 93 -7.13 17.25 -4.39
C ARG A 93 -8.22 16.32 -3.87
N PHE A 94 -8.94 16.76 -2.84
CA PHE A 94 -9.97 15.97 -2.19
C PHE A 94 -11.39 16.37 -2.59
N GLY A 95 -12.27 15.37 -2.68
CA GLY A 95 -13.69 15.59 -2.84
C GLY A 95 -14.31 16.31 -1.63
N LYS A 96 -15.39 17.06 -1.85
CA LYS A 96 -16.06 17.85 -0.77
C LYS A 96 -16.50 17.01 0.42
N GLY A 97 -16.95 15.76 0.18
CA GLY A 97 -17.33 14.82 1.25
C GLY A 97 -16.16 14.47 2.18
N PHE A 98 -14.98 14.22 1.61
CA PHE A 98 -13.78 13.93 2.37
C PHE A 98 -13.30 15.15 3.17
N ILE A 99 -13.30 16.35 2.57
CA ILE A 99 -12.98 17.61 3.28
C ILE A 99 -13.94 17.83 4.46
N SER A 100 -15.23 17.57 4.28
CA SER A 100 -16.20 17.65 5.39
C SER A 100 -15.89 16.67 6.50
N TRP A 101 -15.52 15.42 6.13
CA TRP A 101 -15.14 14.39 7.10
C TRP A 101 -13.84 14.72 7.84
N LEU A 102 -12.84 15.33 7.19
CA LEU A 102 -11.59 15.78 7.85
C LEU A 102 -11.88 16.70 9.04
N ASN A 103 -12.93 17.50 8.96
CA ASN A 103 -13.34 18.45 9.99
C ASN A 103 -14.42 17.92 10.94
N SER A 104 -14.75 16.62 10.86
CA SER A 104 -15.74 15.98 11.73
C SER A 104 -15.09 14.98 12.67
N ASP A 105 -15.72 14.69 13.81
CA ASP A 105 -15.30 13.62 14.72
C ASP A 105 -16.05 12.30 14.48
N THR A 106 -16.97 12.30 13.50
CA THR A 106 -17.82 11.14 13.22
C THR A 106 -17.13 10.13 12.31
N ILE A 107 -17.68 8.92 12.30
CA ILE A 107 -17.42 7.92 11.27
C ILE A 107 -18.02 8.43 9.96
N GLY A 108 -17.30 8.31 8.86
CA GLY A 108 -17.80 8.70 7.55
C GLY A 108 -18.68 7.62 6.94
N GLU A 109 -19.73 8.00 6.23
CA GLU A 109 -20.70 7.09 5.60
C GLU A 109 -20.61 7.10 4.06
N SER A 110 -19.42 7.39 3.53
CA SER A 110 -19.20 7.42 2.08
C SER A 110 -19.37 6.02 1.46
N TYR A 111 -19.96 5.97 0.28
CA TYR A 111 -20.02 4.78 -0.59
C TYR A 111 -19.10 4.90 -1.82
N GLY A 112 -18.21 5.89 -1.80
CA GLY A 112 -17.24 6.16 -2.83
C GLY A 112 -16.08 5.17 -2.88
N ASN A 113 -15.32 5.23 -3.97
CA ASN A 113 -14.13 4.39 -4.21
C ASN A 113 -12.88 4.83 -3.45
N GLY A 114 -12.92 5.97 -2.76
CA GLY A 114 -11.80 6.54 -2.03
C GLY A 114 -11.21 5.67 -0.92
N CYS A 115 -11.93 4.66 -0.42
CA CYS A 115 -11.36 3.65 0.48
C CYS A 115 -10.59 2.57 -0.27
N ALA A 116 -11.07 2.16 -1.46
CA ALA A 116 -10.49 1.07 -2.24
C ALA A 116 -9.16 1.49 -2.91
N MET A 117 -9.07 2.75 -3.39
CA MET A 117 -7.89 3.28 -4.07
C MET A 117 -6.61 3.24 -3.19
N ARG A 118 -6.78 3.43 -1.88
CA ARG A 118 -5.68 3.59 -0.90
C ARG A 118 -5.32 2.33 -0.13
N ILE A 119 -6.05 1.20 -0.31
CA ILE A 119 -5.97 0.05 0.60
C ILE A 119 -4.74 -0.83 0.40
N SER A 120 -4.05 -0.71 -0.74
CA SER A 120 -2.99 -1.62 -1.15
C SER A 120 -1.87 -1.89 -0.14
N PRO A 121 -1.47 -0.97 0.76
CA PRO A 121 -0.43 -1.28 1.74
C PRO A 121 -0.83 -2.41 2.71
N ILE A 122 -2.12 -2.56 3.04
CA ILE A 122 -2.59 -3.57 3.99
C ILE A 122 -2.32 -5.00 3.47
N PRO A 123 -2.87 -5.45 2.33
CA PRO A 123 -2.62 -6.80 1.84
C PRO A 123 -1.16 -7.06 1.40
N MET A 124 -0.37 -6.01 1.18
CA MET A 124 1.07 -6.15 0.94
C MET A 124 1.85 -6.43 2.22
N TYR A 125 1.47 -5.82 3.34
CA TYR A 125 2.20 -5.90 4.60
C TYR A 125 1.83 -7.16 5.40
N PHE A 126 0.54 -7.42 5.57
CA PHE A 126 0.05 -8.57 6.32
C PHE A 126 0.10 -9.86 5.48
N SER A 127 0.09 -11.02 6.15
CA SER A 127 0.27 -12.32 5.50
C SER A 127 -0.96 -13.21 5.60
N GLU A 128 -1.71 -13.09 6.70
CA GLU A 128 -2.87 -13.91 6.95
C GLU A 128 -4.15 -13.23 6.42
N LEU A 129 -4.95 -13.98 5.65
CA LEU A 129 -6.14 -13.42 5.00
C LEU A 129 -7.12 -12.80 6.00
N ASP A 130 -7.35 -13.47 7.13
CA ASP A 130 -8.28 -12.98 8.16
C ASP A 130 -7.78 -11.66 8.77
N GLU A 131 -6.49 -11.52 9.00
CA GLU A 131 -5.87 -10.28 9.47
C GLU A 131 -5.99 -9.17 8.42
N ILE A 132 -5.68 -9.49 7.15
CA ILE A 132 -5.82 -8.56 6.02
C ILE A 132 -7.26 -8.04 5.93
N LEU A 133 -8.24 -8.92 6.00
CA LEU A 133 -9.65 -8.53 5.90
C LEU A 133 -10.11 -7.69 7.10
N ASN A 134 -9.63 -8.00 8.31
CA ASN A 134 -9.90 -7.20 9.50
C ASN A 134 -9.27 -5.80 9.39
N GLU A 135 -8.00 -5.70 9.06
CA GLU A 135 -7.30 -4.41 8.91
C GLU A 135 -7.91 -3.58 7.76
N THR A 136 -8.27 -4.24 6.65
CA THR A 136 -9.00 -3.62 5.54
C THR A 136 -10.33 -3.03 6.00
N TYR A 137 -11.10 -3.78 6.79
CA TYR A 137 -12.36 -3.30 7.35
C TYR A 137 -12.15 -2.09 8.26
N GLN A 138 -11.20 -2.15 9.21
CA GLN A 138 -10.91 -1.05 10.13
C GLN A 138 -10.50 0.22 9.39
N ALA A 139 -9.60 0.12 8.40
CA ALA A 139 -9.18 1.26 7.59
C ALA A 139 -10.33 1.86 6.75
N THR A 140 -11.26 1.00 6.29
CA THR A 140 -12.39 1.42 5.45
C THR A 140 -13.44 2.18 6.24
N ILE A 141 -13.89 1.62 7.37
CA ILE A 141 -15.03 2.18 8.12
C ILE A 141 -14.75 3.55 8.73
N THR A 142 -13.49 3.96 8.83
CA THR A 142 -13.13 5.29 9.35
C THR A 142 -13.86 6.42 8.58
N SER A 143 -13.96 6.30 7.26
CA SER A 143 -14.52 7.32 6.37
C SER A 143 -15.59 6.78 5.42
N HIS A 144 -15.70 5.45 5.25
CA HIS A 144 -16.56 4.78 4.26
C HIS A 144 -17.32 3.61 4.91
N ASN A 145 -18.08 3.88 5.97
CA ASN A 145 -18.90 2.87 6.65
C ASN A 145 -20.21 2.60 5.88
N HIS A 146 -20.06 2.07 4.67
CA HIS A 146 -21.17 1.71 3.78
C HIS A 146 -20.89 0.34 3.14
N ASN A 147 -21.91 -0.51 3.01
CA ASN A 147 -21.74 -1.87 2.49
C ASN A 147 -21.07 -1.93 1.12
N ASP A 148 -21.42 -1.04 0.18
CA ASP A 148 -20.81 -1.01 -1.15
C ASP A 148 -19.30 -0.70 -1.08
N ALA A 149 -18.89 0.20 -0.16
CA ALA A 149 -17.50 0.58 0.03
C ALA A 149 -16.71 -0.53 0.75
N ILE A 150 -17.28 -1.13 1.79
CA ILE A 150 -16.67 -2.24 2.53
C ILE A 150 -16.45 -3.44 1.61
N ASN A 151 -17.46 -3.80 0.81
CA ASN A 151 -17.35 -4.90 -0.14
C ASN A 151 -16.32 -4.62 -1.24
N ALA A 152 -16.29 -3.41 -1.77
CA ALA A 152 -15.31 -3.01 -2.78
C ALA A 152 -13.87 -3.07 -2.26
N THR A 153 -13.63 -2.58 -1.04
CA THR A 153 -12.31 -2.60 -0.44
C THR A 153 -11.86 -4.04 -0.12
N LYS A 154 -12.80 -4.89 0.34
CA LYS A 154 -12.58 -6.33 0.52
C LYS A 154 -12.15 -6.97 -0.80
N ALA A 155 -12.82 -6.66 -1.91
CA ALA A 155 -12.50 -7.23 -3.23
C ALA A 155 -11.08 -6.85 -3.69
N VAL A 156 -10.68 -5.58 -3.52
CA VAL A 156 -9.31 -5.14 -3.87
C VAL A 156 -8.26 -5.83 -2.99
N SER A 157 -8.49 -5.90 -1.68
CA SER A 157 -7.55 -6.56 -0.75
C SER A 157 -7.41 -8.05 -1.05
N LEU A 158 -8.52 -8.74 -1.35
CA LEU A 158 -8.51 -10.15 -1.74
C LEU A 158 -7.76 -10.35 -3.08
N ALA A 159 -8.00 -9.50 -4.08
CA ALA A 159 -7.30 -9.58 -5.35
C ALA A 159 -5.78 -9.39 -5.20
N ILE A 160 -5.34 -8.42 -4.38
CA ILE A 160 -3.92 -8.18 -4.09
C ILE A 160 -3.32 -9.36 -3.33
N PHE A 161 -4.00 -9.88 -2.30
CA PHE A 161 -3.54 -11.05 -1.55
C PHE A 161 -3.35 -12.27 -2.47
N MET A 162 -4.31 -12.56 -3.34
CA MET A 162 -4.22 -13.69 -4.26
C MET A 162 -3.13 -13.48 -5.33
N ALA A 163 -2.99 -12.26 -5.86
CA ALA A 163 -1.92 -11.89 -6.78
C ALA A 163 -0.52 -12.06 -6.16
N LYS A 164 -0.33 -11.58 -4.93
CA LYS A 164 0.90 -11.75 -4.14
C LYS A 164 1.24 -13.24 -3.90
N ASN A 165 0.24 -14.08 -3.77
CA ASN A 165 0.38 -15.53 -3.59
C ASN A 165 0.37 -16.31 -4.92
N HIS A 166 0.64 -15.64 -6.03
CA HIS A 166 0.79 -16.24 -7.37
C HIS A 166 -0.43 -17.05 -7.86
N CYS A 167 -1.65 -16.71 -7.41
CA CYS A 167 -2.86 -17.29 -7.96
C CYS A 167 -3.08 -16.83 -9.41
N CYS A 168 -3.54 -17.73 -10.28
CA CYS A 168 -3.89 -17.34 -11.64
C CYS A 168 -5.11 -16.41 -11.68
N LYS A 169 -5.25 -15.65 -12.76
CA LYS A 169 -6.31 -14.64 -12.93
C LYS A 169 -7.70 -15.23 -12.86
N GLU A 170 -7.89 -16.44 -13.37
CA GLU A 170 -9.16 -17.17 -13.33
C GLU A 170 -9.59 -17.42 -11.89
N ASN A 171 -8.67 -17.86 -11.02
CA ASN A 171 -8.95 -18.09 -9.60
C ASN A 171 -9.22 -16.78 -8.87
N ILE A 172 -8.49 -15.70 -9.19
CA ILE A 172 -8.74 -14.37 -8.64
C ILE A 172 -10.15 -13.90 -9.03
N LYS A 173 -10.50 -14.03 -10.31
CA LYS A 173 -11.84 -13.68 -10.81
C LYS A 173 -12.92 -14.45 -10.07
N GLN A 174 -12.81 -15.77 -10.03
CA GLN A 174 -13.78 -16.63 -9.36
C GLN A 174 -13.96 -16.25 -7.89
N ALA A 175 -12.87 -16.05 -7.15
CA ALA A 175 -12.93 -15.71 -5.76
C ALA A 175 -13.63 -14.35 -5.51
N ILE A 176 -13.39 -13.35 -6.36
CA ILE A 176 -14.06 -12.05 -6.26
C ILE A 176 -15.55 -12.17 -6.58
N GLU A 177 -15.92 -12.92 -7.63
CA GLU A 177 -17.32 -13.15 -8.00
C GLU A 177 -18.07 -13.89 -6.88
N GLU A 178 -17.48 -14.93 -6.29
CA GLU A 178 -18.10 -15.72 -5.21
C GLU A 178 -18.17 -14.99 -3.88
N GLN A 179 -17.11 -14.30 -3.48
CA GLN A 179 -17.00 -13.74 -2.11
C GLN A 179 -17.48 -12.29 -2.01
N CYS A 180 -17.50 -11.56 -3.13
CA CYS A 180 -17.89 -10.15 -3.17
C CYS A 180 -19.14 -9.92 -4.03
N GLY A 181 -19.61 -10.94 -4.77
CA GLY A 181 -20.85 -10.87 -5.57
C GLY A 181 -20.74 -9.94 -6.78
N TYR A 182 -19.53 -9.66 -7.25
CA TYR A 182 -19.34 -8.86 -8.46
C TYR A 182 -19.46 -9.74 -9.71
N ASP A 183 -20.05 -9.20 -10.77
CA ASP A 183 -19.93 -9.74 -12.12
C ASP A 183 -18.74 -9.07 -12.81
N LEU A 184 -17.72 -9.84 -13.14
CA LEU A 184 -16.50 -9.38 -13.82
C LEU A 184 -16.48 -9.73 -15.32
N ASN A 185 -17.61 -10.11 -15.90
CA ASN A 185 -17.76 -10.43 -17.31
C ASN A 185 -18.02 -9.19 -18.16
N PHE A 186 -17.07 -8.26 -18.16
CA PHE A 186 -17.14 -7.07 -19.00
C PHE A 186 -16.56 -7.32 -20.40
N ASN A 187 -16.80 -6.38 -21.31
CA ASN A 187 -16.09 -6.25 -22.57
C ASN A 187 -15.30 -4.94 -22.57
N LEU A 188 -14.00 -5.00 -22.79
CA LEU A 188 -13.14 -3.82 -22.73
C LEU A 188 -13.58 -2.72 -23.70
N LYS A 189 -13.91 -3.08 -24.94
CA LYS A 189 -14.34 -2.11 -25.95
C LYS A 189 -15.67 -1.44 -25.57
N ASP A 190 -16.55 -2.19 -24.97
CA ASP A 190 -17.83 -1.69 -24.47
C ASP A 190 -17.62 -0.67 -23.33
N LEU A 191 -16.73 -0.98 -22.38
CA LEU A 191 -16.35 -0.03 -21.33
C LEU A 191 -15.73 1.23 -21.92
N GLN A 192 -14.79 1.10 -22.85
CA GLN A 192 -14.13 2.23 -23.51
C GLN A 192 -15.13 3.17 -24.23
N GLN A 193 -16.20 2.63 -24.78
CA GLN A 193 -17.22 3.42 -25.48
C GLN A 193 -18.29 4.01 -24.55
N ASN A 194 -18.71 3.26 -23.53
CA ASN A 194 -19.96 3.52 -22.81
C ASN A 194 -19.76 3.83 -21.33
N TYR A 195 -18.58 3.55 -20.73
CA TYR A 195 -18.37 3.81 -19.32
C TYR A 195 -18.46 5.31 -19.00
N LYS A 196 -19.13 5.63 -17.91
CA LYS A 196 -19.37 7.01 -17.48
C LYS A 196 -18.63 7.28 -16.19
N PHE A 197 -18.23 8.53 -16.00
CA PHE A 197 -17.62 8.98 -14.76
C PHE A 197 -18.51 8.67 -13.55
N THR A 198 -17.93 7.97 -12.59
CA THR A 198 -18.55 7.69 -11.29
C THR A 198 -17.45 7.49 -10.25
N SER A 199 -17.66 8.02 -9.05
CA SER A 199 -16.83 7.78 -7.88
C SER A 199 -17.43 6.75 -6.91
N LYS A 200 -18.52 6.06 -7.31
CA LYS A 200 -19.14 5.01 -6.50
C LYS A 200 -18.29 3.75 -6.54
N ALA A 201 -17.96 3.20 -5.37
CA ALA A 201 -17.12 2.02 -5.25
C ALA A 201 -17.66 0.82 -6.06
N LYS A 202 -18.95 0.52 -5.97
CA LYS A 202 -19.58 -0.60 -6.69
C LYS A 202 -19.58 -0.47 -8.21
N ASP A 203 -19.47 0.75 -8.73
CA ASP A 203 -19.56 1.05 -10.16
C ASP A 203 -18.17 1.36 -10.78
N SER A 204 -17.06 1.30 -10.00
CA SER A 204 -15.69 1.57 -10.46
C SER A 204 -14.72 0.45 -10.10
N VAL A 205 -14.84 -0.16 -8.92
CA VAL A 205 -13.91 -1.20 -8.46
C VAL A 205 -13.97 -2.49 -9.28
N PRO A 206 -15.15 -3.02 -9.67
CA PRO A 206 -15.22 -4.17 -10.57
C PRO A 206 -14.53 -3.92 -11.91
N GLN A 207 -14.68 -2.70 -12.48
CA GLN A 207 -14.04 -2.32 -13.73
C GLN A 207 -12.51 -2.23 -13.60
N ALA A 208 -12.03 -1.73 -12.47
CA ALA A 208 -10.59 -1.71 -12.19
C ALA A 208 -9.99 -3.12 -12.07
N ILE A 209 -10.67 -4.02 -11.36
CA ILE A 209 -10.27 -5.44 -11.25
C ILE A 209 -10.32 -6.10 -12.65
N PHE A 210 -11.35 -5.85 -13.43
CA PHE A 210 -11.47 -6.36 -14.79
C PHE A 210 -10.29 -5.91 -15.68
N CYS A 211 -9.88 -4.63 -15.62
CA CYS A 211 -8.75 -4.13 -16.41
C CYS A 211 -7.44 -4.87 -16.06
N PHE A 212 -7.24 -5.24 -14.78
CA PHE A 212 -6.14 -6.11 -14.39
C PHE A 212 -6.30 -7.52 -14.98
N LEU A 213 -7.48 -8.12 -14.87
CA LEU A 213 -7.72 -9.48 -15.38
C LEU A 213 -7.46 -9.60 -16.89
N GLU A 214 -7.80 -8.58 -17.68
CA GLU A 214 -7.60 -8.51 -19.13
C GLU A 214 -6.17 -8.12 -19.56
N SER A 215 -5.29 -7.76 -18.63
CA SER A 215 -3.95 -7.25 -18.97
C SER A 215 -2.92 -8.34 -19.21
N ASP A 216 -1.88 -8.03 -19.99
CA ASP A 216 -0.77 -8.95 -20.30
C ASP A 216 0.49 -8.62 -19.47
N ASP A 217 0.65 -7.36 -19.05
CA ASP A 217 1.76 -6.87 -18.22
C ASP A 217 1.30 -5.70 -17.33
N PHE A 218 2.19 -5.21 -16.47
CA PHE A 218 1.91 -4.11 -15.55
C PHE A 218 1.49 -2.83 -16.28
N GLU A 219 2.23 -2.46 -17.33
CA GLU A 219 1.97 -1.23 -18.09
C GLU A 219 0.66 -1.34 -18.88
N ASP A 220 0.39 -2.50 -19.47
CA ASP A 220 -0.85 -2.79 -20.17
C ASP A 220 -2.06 -2.70 -19.25
N ALA A 221 -1.94 -3.16 -17.98
CA ALA A 221 -2.99 -3.02 -16.97
C ALA A 221 -3.35 -1.54 -16.73
N ILE A 222 -2.35 -0.69 -16.52
CA ILE A 222 -2.56 0.77 -16.33
C ILE A 222 -3.17 1.39 -17.57
N ARG A 223 -2.68 1.07 -18.76
CA ARG A 223 -3.19 1.61 -20.03
C ARG A 223 -4.64 1.21 -20.28
N LYS A 224 -5.01 -0.04 -20.01
CA LYS A 224 -6.39 -0.52 -20.10
C LYS A 224 -7.29 0.21 -19.11
N ALA A 225 -6.87 0.37 -17.87
CA ALA A 225 -7.59 1.12 -16.84
C ALA A 225 -7.88 2.57 -17.27
N ILE A 226 -6.86 3.28 -17.75
CA ILE A 226 -7.02 4.66 -18.25
C ILE A 226 -7.94 4.70 -19.48
N SER A 227 -7.84 3.69 -20.36
CA SER A 227 -8.58 3.70 -21.64
C SER A 227 -10.09 3.60 -21.50
N ILE A 228 -10.60 3.07 -20.38
CA ILE A 228 -12.05 3.04 -20.15
C ILE A 228 -12.60 4.42 -19.75
N GLY A 229 -11.74 5.36 -19.31
CA GLY A 229 -12.13 6.70 -18.90
C GLY A 229 -12.80 6.74 -17.52
N GLY A 230 -13.67 7.72 -17.30
CA GLY A 230 -14.33 7.91 -16.00
C GLY A 230 -13.38 8.53 -14.98
N ASP A 231 -13.37 7.98 -13.79
CA ASP A 231 -12.47 8.28 -12.65
C ASP A 231 -11.13 7.57 -12.89
N ALA A 232 -10.41 8.05 -13.92
CA ALA A 232 -9.32 7.29 -14.55
C ALA A 232 -8.07 7.11 -13.67
N ASP A 233 -7.80 8.04 -12.78
CA ASP A 233 -6.71 7.97 -11.79
C ASP A 233 -7.03 6.91 -10.74
N THR A 234 -8.21 6.95 -10.12
CA THR A 234 -8.64 5.95 -9.13
C THR A 234 -8.74 4.54 -9.74
N ILE A 235 -9.33 4.40 -10.94
CA ILE A 235 -9.42 3.09 -11.61
C ILE A 235 -8.01 2.55 -11.89
N ALA A 236 -7.10 3.39 -12.40
CA ALA A 236 -5.73 2.99 -12.66
C ALA A 236 -4.92 2.73 -11.37
N ALA A 237 -5.19 3.48 -10.27
CA ALA A 237 -4.57 3.22 -8.96
C ALA A 237 -4.97 1.84 -8.42
N ILE A 238 -6.25 1.49 -8.45
CA ILE A 238 -6.75 0.17 -8.02
C ILE A 238 -6.16 -0.93 -8.89
N THR A 239 -6.24 -0.79 -10.23
CA THR A 239 -5.68 -1.74 -11.20
C THR A 239 -4.19 -1.94 -10.98
N GLY A 240 -3.43 -0.84 -10.85
CA GLY A 240 -1.98 -0.86 -10.65
C GLY A 240 -1.58 -1.50 -9.32
N SER A 241 -2.40 -1.34 -8.29
CA SER A 241 -2.15 -1.98 -6.99
C SER A 241 -2.22 -3.51 -7.04
N ILE A 242 -3.09 -4.07 -7.87
CA ILE A 242 -3.20 -5.51 -8.09
C ILE A 242 -2.08 -5.99 -9.04
N ALA A 243 -1.90 -5.26 -10.16
CA ALA A 243 -0.91 -5.59 -11.18
C ALA A 243 0.53 -5.60 -10.66
N GLU A 244 0.89 -4.71 -9.74
CA GLU A 244 2.19 -4.69 -9.05
C GLU A 244 2.49 -6.03 -8.37
N ASN A 245 1.51 -6.59 -7.67
CA ASN A 245 1.67 -7.82 -6.90
C ASN A 245 1.64 -9.08 -7.79
N TYR A 246 1.11 -8.98 -9.00
CA TYR A 246 1.02 -10.08 -9.96
C TYR A 246 2.22 -10.12 -10.91
N TYR A 247 2.60 -8.97 -11.49
CA TYR A 247 3.62 -8.86 -12.54
C TYR A 247 4.95 -8.29 -12.04
N GLY A 248 4.95 -7.59 -10.89
CA GLY A 248 6.00 -6.65 -10.54
C GLY A 248 5.90 -5.35 -11.35
N ILE A 249 6.73 -4.37 -11.02
CA ILE A 249 6.79 -3.09 -11.74
C ILE A 249 8.08 -3.02 -12.56
N PRO A 250 8.03 -2.77 -13.88
CA PRO A 250 9.22 -2.57 -14.71
C PRO A 250 10.08 -1.40 -14.21
N GLN A 251 11.41 -1.56 -14.22
CA GLN A 251 12.36 -0.56 -13.71
C GLN A 251 12.33 0.76 -14.47
N ASP A 252 12.01 0.74 -15.75
CA ASP A 252 11.84 1.94 -16.57
C ASP A 252 10.59 2.72 -16.17
N VAL A 253 9.47 2.05 -15.86
CA VAL A 253 8.27 2.68 -15.31
C VAL A 253 8.54 3.32 -13.94
N ILE A 254 9.30 2.62 -13.06
CA ILE A 254 9.71 3.17 -11.76
C ILE A 254 10.55 4.45 -11.97
N ARG A 255 11.51 4.44 -12.91
CA ARG A 255 12.33 5.63 -13.20
C ARG A 255 11.50 6.78 -13.78
N MET A 256 10.54 6.48 -14.66
CA MET A 256 9.71 7.50 -15.30
C MET A 256 8.77 8.21 -14.32
N VAL A 257 8.25 7.51 -13.30
CA VAL A 257 7.32 8.11 -12.34
C VAL A 257 8.01 8.98 -11.28
N GLN A 258 9.30 8.76 -11.00
CA GLN A 258 10.04 9.43 -9.90
C GLN A 258 9.90 10.96 -9.87
N PRO A 259 9.93 11.70 -11.01
CA PRO A 259 9.81 13.16 -11.00
C PRO A 259 8.44 13.67 -10.52
N PHE A 260 7.40 12.82 -10.54
CA PHE A 260 6.03 13.19 -10.21
C PHE A 260 5.66 12.89 -8.75
N ILE A 261 6.48 12.08 -8.05
CA ILE A 261 6.23 11.70 -6.65
C ILE A 261 6.90 12.72 -5.73
N PRO A 262 6.17 13.35 -4.79
CA PRO A 262 6.77 14.27 -3.80
C PRO A 262 7.69 13.53 -2.84
N GLU A 263 8.69 14.23 -2.30
CA GLU A 263 9.78 13.63 -1.53
C GLU A 263 9.28 12.90 -0.27
N TYR A 264 8.28 13.44 0.43
CA TYR A 264 7.72 12.79 1.61
C TYR A 264 7.07 11.44 1.28
N ILE A 265 6.39 11.31 0.13
CA ILE A 265 5.82 10.03 -0.34
C ILE A 265 6.94 9.06 -0.73
N LYS A 266 8.02 9.52 -1.41
CA LYS A 266 9.18 8.68 -1.73
C LYS A 266 9.82 8.09 -0.48
N ASN A 267 9.96 8.90 0.57
CA ASN A 267 10.49 8.43 1.84
C ASN A 267 9.63 7.32 2.45
N ILE A 268 8.29 7.49 2.46
CA ILE A 268 7.36 6.46 2.94
C ILE A 268 7.45 5.18 2.09
N ILE A 269 7.47 5.31 0.75
CA ILE A 269 7.66 4.18 -0.17
C ILE A 269 8.93 3.42 0.19
N THR A 270 10.05 4.11 0.31
CA THR A 270 11.34 3.50 0.62
C THR A 270 11.29 2.70 1.92
N ARG A 271 10.81 3.31 3.00
CA ARG A 271 10.67 2.66 4.32
C ARG A 271 9.72 1.46 4.29
N PHE A 272 8.62 1.59 3.56
CA PHE A 272 7.64 0.53 3.45
C PHE A 272 8.20 -0.72 2.74
N TYR A 273 8.88 -0.54 1.60
CA TYR A 273 9.47 -1.68 0.88
C TYR A 273 10.68 -2.29 1.60
N LEU A 274 11.51 -1.48 2.26
CA LEU A 274 12.57 -2.02 3.12
C LEU A 274 12.00 -2.86 4.27
N LYS A 275 10.85 -2.45 4.84
CA LYS A 275 10.17 -3.23 5.87
C LYS A 275 9.62 -4.55 5.32
N LEU A 276 9.03 -4.55 4.13
CA LEU A 276 8.58 -5.80 3.48
C LEU A 276 9.77 -6.73 3.21
N GLU A 277 10.87 -6.21 2.68
CA GLU A 277 12.09 -6.97 2.45
C GLU A 277 12.64 -7.61 3.73
N PHE A 278 12.63 -6.87 4.84
CA PHE A 278 13.01 -7.39 6.14
C PHE A 278 12.11 -8.54 6.59
N LEU A 279 10.79 -8.39 6.50
CA LEU A 279 9.84 -9.43 6.90
C LEU A 279 9.96 -10.68 6.03
N ASP A 280 10.15 -10.52 4.72
CA ASP A 280 10.34 -11.63 3.80
C ASP A 280 11.64 -12.38 4.09
N PHE A 281 12.72 -11.66 4.41
CA PHE A 281 13.98 -12.28 4.84
C PHE A 281 13.79 -13.12 6.10
N LEU A 282 13.13 -12.58 7.12
CA LEU A 282 12.88 -13.31 8.38
C LEU A 282 12.08 -14.60 8.14
N LYS A 283 11.05 -14.55 7.27
CA LYS A 283 10.25 -15.72 6.90
C LYS A 283 11.09 -16.79 6.20
N GLN A 284 11.89 -16.39 5.21
CA GLN A 284 12.74 -17.30 4.44
C GLN A 284 13.82 -17.98 5.29
N GLU A 285 14.32 -17.32 6.32
CA GLU A 285 15.30 -17.88 7.24
C GLU A 285 14.68 -18.65 8.43
N ASN A 286 13.33 -18.80 8.45
CA ASN A 286 12.58 -19.44 9.55
C ASN A 286 12.82 -18.79 10.93
N ILE A 287 13.08 -17.49 10.95
CA ILE A 287 13.18 -16.67 12.18
C ILE A 287 11.98 -15.72 12.35
N TYR A 288 10.96 -15.91 11.54
CA TYR A 288 9.71 -15.17 11.64
C TYR A 288 8.73 -15.91 12.56
N ASP A 289 8.24 -15.21 13.58
CA ASP A 289 7.17 -15.67 14.45
C ASP A 289 6.22 -14.51 14.74
N GLU A 290 4.97 -14.61 14.24
CA GLU A 290 3.96 -13.57 14.44
C GLU A 290 3.60 -13.38 15.91
N LYS A 291 3.63 -14.48 16.71
CA LYS A 291 3.39 -14.39 18.17
C LYS A 291 4.50 -13.61 18.84
N PHE A 292 5.74 -13.79 18.38
CA PHE A 292 6.88 -13.02 18.85
C PHE A 292 6.77 -11.53 18.49
N LEU A 293 6.40 -11.19 17.25
CA LEU A 293 6.15 -9.80 16.85
C LEU A 293 5.02 -9.16 17.67
N LYS A 294 3.94 -9.90 17.92
CA LYS A 294 2.84 -9.44 18.76
C LYS A 294 3.28 -9.26 20.22
N TYR A 295 4.08 -10.18 20.72
CA TYR A 295 4.69 -10.09 22.05
C TYR A 295 5.56 -8.83 22.18
N LEU A 296 6.41 -8.53 21.19
CA LEU A 296 7.23 -7.33 21.18
C LEU A 296 6.38 -6.03 21.16
N LYS A 297 5.28 -6.01 20.41
CA LYS A 297 4.35 -4.85 20.35
C LYS A 297 3.66 -4.56 21.68
N THR A 298 3.49 -5.55 22.57
CA THR A 298 2.75 -5.41 23.83
C THR A 298 3.64 -5.07 25.03
N ARG A 299 4.95 -5.06 24.89
CA ARG A 299 5.87 -4.76 25.99
C ARG A 299 6.25 -3.30 26.04
N THR A 300 6.08 -2.69 27.22
CA THR A 300 6.53 -1.32 27.50
C THR A 300 8.07 -1.29 27.56
N VAL A 301 8.68 -0.48 26.72
CA VAL A 301 10.13 -0.30 26.73
C VAL A 301 10.46 0.99 27.42
N THR A 302 11.23 0.91 28.49
CA THR A 302 11.90 2.07 29.09
C THR A 302 13.27 2.20 28.43
N THR A 303 13.46 3.22 27.61
CA THR A 303 14.80 3.60 27.15
C THR A 303 15.59 4.16 28.33
N PRO A 304 16.80 3.64 28.60
CA PRO A 304 17.71 4.29 29.55
C PRO A 304 18.03 5.71 29.06
N SER A 305 17.85 6.70 29.91
CA SER A 305 18.03 8.12 29.60
C SER A 305 19.47 8.57 29.30
N ASN A 306 20.44 7.64 29.20
CA ASN A 306 21.87 7.93 29.07
C ASN A 306 22.62 6.90 28.23
N THR A 307 22.09 6.54 27.04
CA THR A 307 22.90 5.76 26.10
C THR A 307 23.77 6.68 25.25
N ASP A 308 25.06 6.44 25.28
CA ASP A 308 26.04 7.01 24.36
C ASP A 308 25.54 6.80 22.91
N LYS A 309 25.58 7.85 22.08
CA LYS A 309 25.08 7.84 20.70
C LYS A 309 25.76 6.82 19.76
N SER A 310 26.71 6.04 20.29
CA SER A 310 27.44 5.00 19.57
C SER A 310 26.73 3.64 19.53
N TRP A 311 25.60 3.44 20.20
CA TRP A 311 24.88 2.17 20.23
C TRP A 311 23.65 2.25 19.33
N PHE A 312 23.62 1.41 18.30
CA PHE A 312 22.52 1.32 17.33
C PHE A 312 21.42 0.35 17.75
N GLY A 313 21.62 -0.42 18.82
CA GLY A 313 20.64 -1.37 19.32
C GLY A 313 21.06 -1.99 20.64
N CYS A 314 20.11 -2.31 21.50
CA CYS A 314 20.36 -3.02 22.75
C CYS A 314 19.23 -4.00 23.06
N PHE A 315 19.63 -5.24 23.29
CA PHE A 315 18.78 -6.26 23.85
C PHE A 315 19.37 -6.67 25.20
N SER A 316 18.66 -6.48 26.30
CA SER A 316 19.16 -6.84 27.63
C SER A 316 18.09 -7.48 28.49
N ILE A 317 18.53 -8.33 29.43
CA ILE A 317 17.69 -8.88 30.50
C ILE A 317 18.09 -8.19 31.80
N VAL A 318 17.14 -7.49 32.42
CA VAL A 318 17.33 -6.91 33.75
C VAL A 318 16.17 -7.40 34.62
N ASP A 319 16.49 -7.96 35.80
CA ASP A 319 15.52 -8.42 36.80
C ASP A 319 14.43 -9.37 36.29
N ASN A 320 14.78 -10.37 35.48
CA ASN A 320 13.86 -11.30 34.82
C ASN A 320 12.88 -10.65 33.79
N GLU A 321 13.06 -9.41 33.46
CA GLU A 321 12.35 -8.74 32.38
C GLU A 321 13.24 -8.60 31.14
N VAL A 322 12.71 -8.94 29.99
CA VAL A 322 13.38 -8.74 28.70
C VAL A 322 13.18 -7.28 28.32
N LEU A 323 14.23 -6.47 28.48
CA LEU A 323 14.25 -5.10 27.98
C LEU A 323 14.71 -5.13 26.52
N VAL A 324 13.79 -4.86 25.63
CA VAL A 324 14.07 -4.69 24.21
C VAL A 324 13.81 -3.24 23.88
N ASP A 325 14.79 -2.56 23.28
CA ASP A 325 14.49 -1.26 22.68
C ASP A 325 13.61 -1.48 21.44
N ILE A 326 12.28 -1.34 21.63
CA ILE A 326 11.28 -1.52 20.59
C ILE A 326 11.50 -0.57 19.41
N LYS A 327 12.14 0.58 19.63
CA LYS A 327 12.57 1.46 18.53
C LYS A 327 13.51 0.76 17.55
N LEU A 328 14.17 -0.32 17.98
CA LEU A 328 15.09 -1.10 17.16
C LEU A 328 14.47 -2.35 16.54
N LEU A 329 13.46 -2.94 17.16
CA LEU A 329 12.82 -4.18 16.69
C LEU A 329 11.55 -3.94 15.81
N VAL A 330 10.96 -2.77 15.93
CA VAL A 330 9.93 -2.27 15.01
C VAL A 330 10.32 -0.88 14.51
N PRO A 331 11.61 -0.61 14.21
CA PRO A 331 12.02 0.74 13.91
C PRO A 331 11.63 1.09 12.49
N GLU A 332 11.60 2.36 12.29
CA GLU A 332 11.68 2.96 10.99
C GLU A 332 12.95 2.47 10.29
N ILE A 333 12.77 1.54 9.35
CA ILE A 333 13.87 1.16 8.47
C ILE A 333 14.01 2.28 7.46
N GLU A 334 14.85 3.27 7.80
CA GLU A 334 15.03 4.46 6.97
C GLU A 334 16.00 4.21 5.81
N ASN A 335 16.92 3.27 5.97
CA ASN A 335 17.94 2.95 4.99
C ASN A 335 18.45 1.50 5.18
N LYS A 336 19.36 1.06 4.27
CA LYS A 336 19.92 -0.30 4.29
C LYS A 336 20.79 -0.60 5.51
N ASP A 337 21.45 0.39 6.07
CA ASP A 337 22.31 0.19 7.25
C ASP A 337 21.42 -0.10 8.47
N ASN A 338 20.30 0.62 8.63
CA ASN A 338 19.31 0.30 9.65
C ASN A 338 18.70 -1.08 9.45
N LEU A 339 18.49 -1.52 8.21
CA LEU A 339 17.96 -2.85 7.93
C LEU A 339 18.90 -3.96 8.41
N LEU A 340 20.22 -3.83 8.20
CA LEU A 340 21.20 -4.79 8.68
C LEU A 340 21.24 -4.87 10.21
N VAL A 341 21.23 -3.72 10.89
CA VAL A 341 21.17 -3.66 12.36
C VAL A 341 19.89 -4.36 12.86
N ASN A 342 18.76 -4.13 12.20
CA ASN A 342 17.49 -4.77 12.58
C ASN A 342 17.52 -6.30 12.42
N ILE A 343 18.13 -6.81 11.34
CA ILE A 343 18.31 -8.24 11.14
C ILE A 343 19.14 -8.83 12.28
N HIS A 344 20.21 -8.16 12.65
CA HIS A 344 21.09 -8.56 13.74
C HIS A 344 20.35 -8.64 15.08
N GLU A 345 19.76 -7.53 15.50
CA GLU A 345 19.07 -7.42 16.80
C GLU A 345 17.82 -8.31 16.88
N TYR A 346 17.06 -8.42 15.78
CA TYR A 346 15.91 -9.32 15.72
C TYR A 346 16.34 -10.78 15.89
N THR A 347 17.46 -11.17 15.28
CA THR A 347 17.99 -12.53 15.43
C THR A 347 18.32 -12.83 16.89
N HIS A 348 18.97 -11.89 17.60
CA HIS A 348 19.23 -12.04 19.02
C HIS A 348 17.96 -12.15 19.86
N ALA A 349 17.00 -11.27 19.61
CA ALA A 349 15.74 -11.27 20.34
C ALA A 349 14.92 -12.54 20.10
N TYR A 350 14.87 -13.02 18.85
CA TYR A 350 14.16 -14.26 18.50
C TYR A 350 14.82 -15.49 19.12
N ASP A 351 16.15 -15.56 19.09
CA ASP A 351 16.88 -16.65 19.73
C ASP A 351 16.60 -16.72 21.23
N LEU A 352 16.53 -15.59 21.91
CA LEU A 352 16.18 -15.55 23.33
C LEU A 352 14.72 -15.93 23.58
N TYR A 353 13.78 -15.45 22.75
CA TYR A 353 12.37 -15.83 22.85
C TYR A 353 12.17 -17.35 22.73
N GLN A 354 12.86 -18.00 21.80
CA GLN A 354 12.84 -19.46 21.67
C GLN A 354 13.46 -20.17 22.88
N LEU A 355 14.46 -19.55 23.55
CA LEU A 355 15.13 -20.09 24.74
C LEU A 355 14.31 -19.90 26.04
N LEU A 356 13.39 -18.97 26.11
CA LEU A 356 12.51 -18.75 27.29
C LEU A 356 11.58 -19.96 27.60
N GLY A 357 11.43 -20.89 26.66
CA GLY A 357 10.75 -22.18 26.86
C GLY A 357 11.64 -23.32 27.36
N TYR A 358 12.96 -23.10 27.52
CA TYR A 358 13.95 -24.10 27.94
C TYR A 358 14.94 -23.50 28.92
N PRO A 359 15.59 -24.30 29.79
CA PRO A 359 16.58 -23.80 30.72
C PRO A 359 17.77 -23.15 29.97
N TYR A 360 18.06 -21.94 30.38
CA TYR A 360 19.08 -21.05 29.82
C TYR A 360 20.46 -21.71 29.72
N ILE A 361 21.03 -21.78 28.51
CA ILE A 361 22.42 -22.11 28.26
C ILE A 361 23.09 -20.86 27.68
N GLU A 362 24.02 -20.33 28.46
CA GLU A 362 24.78 -19.10 28.13
C GLU A 362 25.85 -19.39 27.07
N ASP A 363 25.55 -19.19 25.80
CA ASP A 363 26.57 -19.16 24.75
C ASP A 363 26.48 -17.85 23.94
N LYS A 364 27.05 -16.79 24.54
CA LYS A 364 27.15 -15.46 23.92
C LYS A 364 27.88 -15.49 22.57
N MET A 365 28.89 -16.35 22.39
CA MET A 365 29.67 -16.40 21.14
C MET A 365 28.83 -16.95 19.98
N ASN A 366 27.97 -17.93 20.22
CA ASN A 366 27.10 -18.49 19.17
C ASN A 366 26.00 -17.53 18.71
N LYS A 367 25.46 -16.72 19.61
CA LYS A 367 24.42 -15.74 19.30
C LYS A 367 24.93 -14.63 18.37
N GLU A 368 26.08 -14.05 18.73
CA GLU A 368 26.71 -13.01 17.92
C GLU A 368 27.16 -13.54 16.55
N ALA A 369 27.72 -14.76 16.53
CA ALA A 369 28.12 -15.41 15.28
C ALA A 369 26.91 -15.68 14.38
N ARG A 370 25.76 -16.11 14.94
CA ARG A 370 24.53 -16.35 14.20
C ARG A 370 23.94 -15.03 13.66
N ALA A 371 23.86 -13.98 14.47
CA ALA A 371 23.39 -12.69 14.02
C ALA A 371 24.21 -12.13 12.85
N LYS A 372 25.54 -12.21 12.91
CA LYS A 372 26.44 -11.84 11.82
C LYS A 372 26.31 -12.75 10.59
N GLU A 373 26.02 -14.03 10.78
CA GLU A 373 25.72 -14.94 9.68
C GLU A 373 24.44 -14.52 8.94
N MET A 374 23.40 -14.11 9.68
CA MET A 374 22.15 -13.64 9.11
C MET A 374 22.31 -12.33 8.32
N GLU A 375 23.08 -11.37 8.84
CA GLU A 375 23.47 -10.18 8.07
C GLU A 375 24.20 -10.55 6.77
N LYS A 376 25.17 -11.48 6.84
CA LYS A 376 25.91 -11.95 5.67
C LYS A 376 24.99 -12.64 4.65
N LYS A 377 24.08 -13.48 5.10
CA LYS A 377 23.08 -14.13 4.22
C LYS A 377 22.22 -13.11 3.49
N TYR A 378 21.77 -12.07 4.19
CA TYR A 378 21.03 -10.98 3.57
C TYR A 378 21.83 -10.28 2.47
N LEU A 379 23.10 -9.94 2.75
CA LEU A 379 23.97 -9.28 1.78
C LEU A 379 24.30 -10.13 0.56
N LEU A 380 24.40 -11.46 0.71
CA LEU A 380 24.70 -12.39 -0.39
C LEU A 380 23.50 -12.66 -1.32
N ARG A 381 22.29 -12.30 -0.95
CA ARG A 381 21.07 -12.43 -1.78
C ARG A 381 20.86 -11.26 -2.74
N LYS A 382 21.66 -10.22 -2.62
CA LYS A 382 21.67 -9.02 -3.48
C LYS A 382 22.84 -8.99 -4.43
#